data_8ab4aa9c9e509bd089ea73abbbc69026
#
_entry.id   8ab4aa9c9e509bd089ea73abbbc69026
#
_cell.length_a   1.000
_cell.length_b   1.000
_cell.length_c   1.000
_cell.angle_alpha   90.00
_cell.angle_beta   90.00
_cell.angle_gamma   90.00
#
_symmetry.space_group_name_H-M   'P 1'
#
loop_
_entity.id
_entity.type
_entity.pdbx_description
1 polymer ?
#
loop_
_entity_poly.entity_id
_entity_poly.type
_entity_poly.pdbx_seq_one_letter_code
_entity_poly.pdbx_strand_id
1 'polypeptide(L)'
;WLALPLLMLVFGNAKAQQTLPQLGKSPVADVVKAMTLDEKIYLLVGQGMYVPGMPMPGSGLPPSEPQKRVTGAAGATGGVPRLGIPGIVVCDGPAGIHAFNGGKSRLYYATAWPIGTLLASSWDTALVRKVGNALGAEDKEYGIDILLGPGMNIHRNPLGARNFEYYSEDPLIAGKITAAMVKGIQSNGVGTSIKHFALNNEEQNSCH
;
A
#
# COMPACT_ATOMS: atom_id res chain seq x y z
N TRP A 1 1.05 -10.80 -78.60
CA TRP A 1 1.81 -11.26 -77.43
C TRP A 1 1.34 -10.52 -76.16
N LEU A 2 0.39 -11.14 -75.44
CA LEU A 2 -0.06 -10.65 -74.16
C LEU A 2 0.81 -11.28 -73.07
N ALA A 3 1.54 -10.43 -72.35
CA ALA A 3 2.29 -10.85 -71.13
C ALA A 3 1.37 -10.69 -69.91
N LEU A 4 0.97 -11.79 -69.26
CA LEU A 4 0.29 -11.79 -67.96
C LEU A 4 1.32 -11.49 -66.85
N PRO A 5 1.06 -10.53 -65.94
CA PRO A 5 1.92 -10.37 -64.75
C PRO A 5 1.64 -11.48 -63.73
N LEU A 6 2.65 -12.23 -63.36
CA LEU A 6 2.62 -13.22 -62.31
C LEU A 6 2.58 -12.50 -60.94
N LEU A 7 1.42 -12.47 -60.30
CA LEU A 7 1.22 -11.89 -58.98
C LEU A 7 1.77 -12.89 -57.93
N MET A 8 3.01 -12.67 -57.42
CA MET A 8 3.52 -13.44 -56.27
C MET A 8 2.83 -12.98 -54.98
N LEU A 9 1.94 -13.80 -54.46
CA LEU A 9 1.37 -13.69 -53.15
C LEU A 9 2.45 -14.07 -52.12
N VAL A 10 3.08 -13.07 -51.49
CA VAL A 10 3.95 -13.26 -50.35
C VAL A 10 3.06 -13.54 -49.14
N PHE A 11 2.89 -14.79 -48.76
CA PHE A 11 2.31 -15.18 -47.48
C PHE A 11 3.32 -14.84 -46.37
N GLY A 12 3.24 -13.63 -45.83
CA GLY A 12 3.91 -13.29 -44.59
C GLY A 12 3.33 -14.16 -43.46
N ASN A 13 4.17 -14.97 -42.84
CA ASN A 13 3.81 -15.67 -41.60
C ASN A 13 3.49 -14.62 -40.52
N ALA A 14 2.25 -14.21 -40.41
CA ALA A 14 1.75 -13.46 -39.27
C ALA A 14 1.78 -14.42 -38.08
N LYS A 15 2.87 -14.40 -37.31
CA LYS A 15 2.88 -15.00 -35.98
C LYS A 15 1.80 -14.27 -35.19
N ALA A 16 0.73 -15.00 -34.84
CA ALA A 16 -0.28 -14.50 -33.93
C ALA A 16 0.45 -13.98 -32.70
N GLN A 17 0.37 -12.68 -32.43
CA GLN A 17 0.97 -12.05 -31.28
C GLN A 17 0.26 -12.62 -30.06
N GLN A 18 0.91 -13.55 -29.37
CA GLN A 18 0.35 -14.20 -28.21
C GLN A 18 0.08 -13.12 -27.17
N THR A 19 -1.20 -12.83 -26.90
CA THR A 19 -1.61 -11.83 -25.93
C THR A 19 -1.14 -12.27 -24.56
N LEU A 20 -0.32 -11.43 -23.92
CA LEU A 20 0.18 -11.72 -22.57
C LEU A 20 -0.98 -11.79 -21.57
N PRO A 21 -0.92 -12.71 -20.58
CA PRO A 21 -1.92 -12.75 -19.53
C PRO A 21 -1.95 -11.43 -18.75
N GLN A 22 -3.15 -10.99 -18.39
CA GLN A 22 -3.37 -9.73 -17.70
C GLN A 22 -3.97 -9.99 -16.31
N LEU A 23 -3.49 -9.30 -15.28
CA LEU A 23 -4.09 -9.34 -13.95
C LEU A 23 -5.56 -8.87 -14.03
N GLY A 24 -6.44 -9.59 -13.35
CA GLY A 24 -7.88 -9.33 -13.39
C GLY A 24 -8.63 -9.89 -14.60
N LYS A 25 -7.90 -10.39 -15.64
CA LYS A 25 -8.50 -11.01 -16.83
C LYS A 25 -8.08 -12.46 -17.02
N SER A 26 -6.90 -12.83 -16.53
CA SER A 26 -6.32 -14.17 -16.63
C SER A 26 -6.15 -14.76 -15.23
N PRO A 27 -6.06 -16.10 -15.10
CA PRO A 27 -5.71 -16.75 -13.84
C PRO A 27 -4.41 -16.20 -13.29
N VAL A 28 -4.35 -15.95 -11.97
CA VAL A 28 -3.16 -15.38 -11.32
C VAL A 28 -1.91 -16.22 -11.56
N ALA A 29 -2.05 -17.56 -11.58
CA ALA A 29 -0.95 -18.48 -11.86
C ALA A 29 -0.30 -18.23 -13.23
N ASP A 30 -1.10 -17.94 -14.26
CA ASP A 30 -0.61 -17.66 -15.61
C ASP A 30 0.11 -16.31 -15.65
N VAL A 31 -0.41 -15.30 -14.96
CA VAL A 31 0.22 -13.99 -14.83
C VAL A 31 1.59 -14.14 -14.15
N VAL A 32 1.65 -14.85 -13.01
CA VAL A 32 2.91 -15.11 -12.27
C VAL A 32 3.90 -15.90 -13.11
N LYS A 33 3.44 -16.89 -13.89
CA LYS A 33 4.29 -17.68 -14.79
C LYS A 33 4.89 -16.82 -15.92
N ALA A 34 4.15 -15.82 -16.38
CA ALA A 34 4.61 -14.89 -17.42
C ALA A 34 5.60 -13.83 -16.91
N MET A 35 5.73 -13.65 -15.59
CA MET A 35 6.70 -12.73 -15.00
C MET A 35 8.13 -13.26 -15.12
N THR A 36 9.05 -12.37 -15.45
CA THR A 36 10.50 -12.63 -15.33
C THR A 36 10.93 -12.69 -13.86
N LEU A 37 12.13 -13.22 -13.60
CA LEU A 37 12.67 -13.22 -12.23
C LEU A 37 12.86 -11.79 -11.71
N ASP A 38 13.39 -10.89 -12.54
CA ASP A 38 13.63 -9.50 -12.17
C ASP A 38 12.31 -8.77 -11.82
N GLU A 39 11.23 -9.02 -12.57
CA GLU A 39 9.91 -8.46 -12.27
C GLU A 39 9.35 -8.99 -10.95
N LYS A 40 9.57 -10.27 -10.64
CA LYS A 40 9.17 -10.84 -9.34
C LYS A 40 9.96 -10.20 -8.20
N ILE A 41 11.27 -10.04 -8.36
CA ILE A 41 12.12 -9.37 -7.38
C ILE A 41 11.69 -7.92 -7.21
N TYR A 42 11.48 -7.19 -8.30
CA TYR A 42 11.05 -5.79 -8.28
C TYR A 42 9.70 -5.57 -7.57
N LEU A 43 8.77 -6.51 -7.75
CA LEU A 43 7.48 -6.48 -7.05
C LEU A 43 7.62 -6.70 -5.54
N LEU A 44 8.52 -7.61 -5.12
CA LEU A 44 8.67 -8.03 -3.73
C LEU A 44 9.56 -7.11 -2.89
N VAL A 45 10.62 -6.55 -3.49
CA VAL A 45 11.61 -5.73 -2.75
C VAL A 45 11.00 -4.43 -2.24
N GLY A 46 10.01 -3.90 -2.95
CA GLY A 46 9.44 -2.60 -2.61
C GLY A 46 10.39 -1.43 -2.87
N GLN A 47 9.86 -0.26 -2.80
CA GLN A 47 10.56 1.01 -3.00
C GLN A 47 10.29 1.91 -1.81
N GLY A 48 11.34 2.50 -1.24
CA GLY A 48 11.24 3.37 -0.09
C GLY A 48 10.51 4.69 -0.39
N MET A 49 10.48 5.54 0.62
CA MET A 49 9.90 6.88 0.54
C MET A 49 10.60 7.70 -0.56
N TYR A 50 9.80 8.45 -1.32
CA TYR A 50 10.30 9.45 -2.26
C TYR A 50 9.86 10.85 -1.86
N VAL A 51 10.82 11.76 -1.75
CA VAL A 51 10.57 13.19 -1.53
C VAL A 51 11.36 13.99 -2.58
N PRO A 52 10.70 14.80 -3.41
CA PRO A 52 11.37 15.60 -4.42
C PRO A 52 12.49 16.49 -3.82
N GLY A 53 13.67 16.42 -4.40
CA GLY A 53 14.83 17.20 -3.96
C GLY A 53 15.60 16.64 -2.76
N MET A 54 15.19 15.49 -2.23
CA MET A 54 15.95 14.76 -1.21
C MET A 54 16.67 13.55 -1.83
N PRO A 55 17.88 13.19 -1.36
CA PRO A 55 18.55 11.98 -1.78
C PRO A 55 17.69 10.76 -1.44
N MET A 56 17.51 9.87 -2.42
CA MET A 56 16.82 8.59 -2.18
C MET A 56 17.81 7.58 -1.57
N PRO A 57 17.57 7.07 -0.36
CA PRO A 57 18.40 5.99 0.17
C PRO A 57 18.27 4.73 -0.69
N GLY A 58 19.37 4.24 -1.20
CA GLY A 58 19.53 2.82 -1.52
C GLY A 58 19.37 2.35 -2.96
N SER A 59 18.70 3.02 -3.89
CA SER A 59 18.46 2.38 -5.20
C SER A 59 19.23 2.95 -6.39
N GLY A 60 19.62 4.22 -6.35
CA GLY A 60 20.16 4.90 -7.54
C GLY A 60 19.21 4.94 -8.75
N LEU A 61 18.02 4.36 -8.61
CA LEU A 61 17.00 4.31 -9.66
C LEU A 61 16.10 5.56 -9.58
N PRO A 62 15.57 6.01 -10.73
CA PRO A 62 14.58 7.10 -10.71
C PRO A 62 13.31 6.67 -9.96
N PRO A 63 12.60 7.63 -9.35
CA PRO A 63 11.37 7.31 -8.63
C PRO A 63 10.31 6.75 -9.58
N SER A 64 9.63 5.70 -9.11
CA SER A 64 8.53 5.07 -9.84
C SER A 64 7.26 5.91 -9.86
N GLU A 65 6.34 5.60 -10.76
CA GLU A 65 5.06 6.30 -10.82
C GLU A 65 4.24 6.21 -9.52
N PRO A 66 4.15 5.06 -8.81
CA PRO A 66 3.52 5.02 -7.49
C PRO A 66 4.16 5.95 -6.47
N GLN A 67 5.50 6.01 -6.41
CA GLN A 67 6.21 6.91 -5.51
C GLN A 67 5.95 8.40 -5.82
N LYS A 68 5.78 8.75 -7.09
CA LYS A 68 5.44 10.12 -7.52
C LYS A 68 3.98 10.48 -7.24
N ARG A 69 3.09 9.48 -7.23
CA ARG A 69 1.66 9.66 -6.96
C ARG A 69 1.41 10.22 -5.56
N VAL A 70 2.09 9.66 -4.55
CA VAL A 70 2.02 10.12 -3.16
C VAL A 70 3.43 10.33 -2.63
N THR A 71 3.96 11.53 -2.86
CA THR A 71 5.30 11.90 -2.37
C THR A 71 5.34 11.90 -0.84
N GLY A 72 6.38 11.32 -0.27
CA GLY A 72 6.52 11.22 1.19
C GLY A 72 5.72 10.08 1.85
N ALA A 73 4.98 9.28 1.07
CA ALA A 73 4.43 8.03 1.59
C ALA A 73 5.55 7.09 2.06
N ALA A 74 5.23 6.16 2.96
CA ALA A 74 6.23 5.26 3.54
C ALA A 74 6.98 4.43 2.48
N GLY A 75 6.31 4.13 1.37
CA GLY A 75 6.93 3.46 0.24
C GLY A 75 5.92 3.03 -0.82
N ALA A 76 6.42 2.27 -1.78
CA ALA A 76 5.62 1.70 -2.86
C ALA A 76 6.15 0.33 -3.28
N THR A 77 5.32 -0.47 -3.96
CA THR A 77 5.80 -1.63 -4.70
C THR A 77 6.07 -1.26 -6.15
N GLY A 78 6.91 -2.01 -6.83
CA GLY A 78 6.99 -1.95 -8.28
C GLY A 78 5.72 -2.46 -8.95
N GLY A 79 5.49 -2.03 -10.19
CA GLY A 79 4.44 -2.58 -11.04
C GLY A 79 5.01 -3.36 -12.22
N VAL A 80 4.18 -4.18 -12.87
CA VAL A 80 4.53 -4.87 -14.12
C VAL A 80 3.45 -4.54 -15.17
N PRO A 81 3.53 -3.33 -15.79
CA PRO A 81 2.46 -2.81 -16.66
C PRO A 81 2.11 -3.75 -17.82
N ARG A 82 3.09 -4.44 -18.40
CA ARG A 82 2.84 -5.39 -19.51
C ARG A 82 1.93 -6.56 -19.12
N LEU A 83 1.79 -6.85 -17.82
CA LEU A 83 0.90 -7.88 -17.26
C LEU A 83 -0.30 -7.29 -16.52
N GLY A 84 -0.51 -5.98 -16.62
CA GLY A 84 -1.60 -5.28 -15.92
C GLY A 84 -1.44 -5.22 -14.41
N ILE A 85 -0.22 -5.41 -13.87
CA ILE A 85 0.07 -5.33 -12.43
C ILE A 85 0.42 -3.88 -12.09
N PRO A 86 -0.42 -3.17 -11.31
CA PRO A 86 -0.10 -1.82 -10.88
C PRO A 86 0.95 -1.82 -9.77
N GLY A 87 1.67 -0.73 -9.61
CA GLY A 87 2.42 -0.48 -8.37
C GLY A 87 1.49 0.04 -7.28
N ILE A 88 1.75 -0.34 -6.04
CA ILE A 88 0.94 -0.07 -4.86
C ILE A 88 1.67 0.94 -3.98
N VAL A 89 0.95 1.98 -3.52
CA VAL A 89 1.44 2.94 -2.53
C VAL A 89 1.05 2.49 -1.14
N VAL A 90 2.02 2.44 -0.23
CA VAL A 90 1.80 2.20 1.19
C VAL A 90 2.10 3.47 1.97
N CYS A 91 1.20 3.89 2.87
CA CYS A 91 1.36 5.10 3.65
C CYS A 91 1.18 4.82 5.14
N ASP A 92 1.98 5.48 5.96
CA ASP A 92 1.82 5.39 7.41
C ASP A 92 0.66 6.28 7.88
N GLY A 93 0.11 5.97 9.05
CA GLY A 93 -0.88 6.82 9.68
C GLY A 93 -2.04 6.14 10.40
N PRO A 94 -1.82 5.39 11.50
CA PRO A 94 -2.92 4.81 12.30
C PRO A 94 -3.92 5.83 12.82
N ALA A 95 -3.48 7.09 13.02
CA ALA A 95 -4.31 8.20 13.49
C ALA A 95 -4.46 9.31 12.43
N GLY A 96 -4.29 8.99 11.16
CA GLY A 96 -4.39 9.93 10.03
C GLY A 96 -3.19 9.79 9.08
N ILE A 97 -3.37 10.21 7.85
CA ILE A 97 -2.35 10.12 6.80
C ILE A 97 -1.06 10.81 7.24
N HIS A 98 0.04 10.07 7.21
CA HIS A 98 1.38 10.58 7.54
C HIS A 98 2.31 10.45 6.33
N ALA A 99 2.26 11.42 5.43
CA ALA A 99 3.16 11.55 4.30
C ALA A 99 4.20 12.65 4.59
N PHE A 100 5.48 12.28 4.61
CA PHE A 100 6.58 13.20 4.88
C PHE A 100 6.82 14.13 3.70
N ASN A 101 6.83 15.44 3.92
CA ASN A 101 6.95 16.41 2.84
C ASN A 101 8.33 17.10 2.70
N GLY A 102 9.28 16.78 3.56
CA GLY A 102 10.63 17.35 3.50
C GLY A 102 10.72 18.88 3.65
N GLY A 103 9.64 19.52 4.07
CA GLY A 103 9.55 20.97 4.25
C GLY A 103 9.46 21.79 2.95
N LYS A 104 9.48 21.16 1.77
CA LYS A 104 9.48 21.83 0.46
C LYS A 104 8.48 21.28 -0.56
N SER A 105 7.87 20.15 -0.26
CA SER A 105 6.90 19.50 -1.15
C SER A 105 5.47 19.91 -0.82
N ARG A 106 4.52 19.44 -1.63
CA ARG A 106 3.09 19.66 -1.43
C ARG A 106 2.68 19.30 -0.01
N LEU A 107 2.09 20.25 0.71
CA LEU A 107 1.48 19.98 2.01
C LEU A 107 0.24 19.11 1.82
N TYR A 108 0.21 18.00 2.54
CA TYR A 108 -0.99 17.18 2.69
C TYR A 108 -1.72 17.63 3.95
N TYR A 109 -2.89 18.22 3.78
CA TYR A 109 -3.79 18.54 4.88
C TYR A 109 -4.64 17.30 5.14
N ALA A 110 -4.26 16.52 6.14
CA ALA A 110 -4.98 15.31 6.52
C ALA A 110 -5.64 15.49 7.89
N THR A 111 -6.72 14.78 8.12
CA THR A 111 -7.42 14.78 9.41
C THR A 111 -6.54 14.11 10.47
N ALA A 112 -6.36 14.79 11.60
CA ALA A 112 -5.81 14.18 12.81
C ALA A 112 -6.94 13.46 13.55
N TRP A 113 -7.02 12.15 13.34
CA TRP A 113 -8.03 11.31 13.99
C TRP A 113 -7.65 11.05 15.44
N PRO A 114 -8.63 10.73 16.30
CA PRO A 114 -8.33 10.32 17.67
C PRO A 114 -7.37 9.12 17.73
N ILE A 115 -6.45 9.14 18.67
CA ILE A 115 -5.48 8.04 18.87
C ILE A 115 -6.19 6.73 19.25
N GLY A 116 -5.52 5.61 19.00
CA GLY A 116 -6.09 4.27 19.20
C GLY A 116 -6.67 4.05 20.60
N THR A 117 -5.91 4.40 21.63
CA THR A 117 -6.36 4.28 23.02
C THR A 117 -7.67 5.06 23.30
N LEU A 118 -7.79 6.29 22.75
CA LEU A 118 -9.01 7.09 22.92
C LEU A 118 -10.21 6.46 22.21
N LEU A 119 -10.03 6.00 20.98
CA LEU A 119 -11.08 5.30 20.23
C LEU A 119 -11.56 4.04 20.96
N ALA A 120 -10.63 3.24 21.50
CA ALA A 120 -10.97 2.04 22.25
C ALA A 120 -11.70 2.34 23.56
N SER A 121 -11.41 3.46 24.22
CA SER A 121 -12.07 3.90 25.45
C SER A 121 -13.55 4.20 25.26
N SER A 122 -14.01 4.39 24.03
CA SER A 122 -15.44 4.54 23.72
C SER A 122 -16.23 3.23 23.84
N TRP A 123 -15.57 2.07 23.71
CA TRP A 123 -16.17 0.73 23.64
C TRP A 123 -17.21 0.59 22.51
N ASP A 124 -17.22 1.53 21.57
CA ASP A 124 -18.21 1.60 20.48
C ASP A 124 -17.55 1.20 19.14
N THR A 125 -17.73 -0.05 18.77
CA THR A 125 -17.23 -0.57 17.49
C THR A 125 -17.92 0.05 16.27
N ALA A 126 -19.17 0.56 16.42
CA ALA A 126 -19.88 1.23 15.35
C ALA A 126 -19.28 2.62 15.08
N LEU A 127 -18.94 3.35 16.14
CA LEU A 127 -18.22 4.63 16.05
C LEU A 127 -16.84 4.41 15.38
N VAL A 128 -16.06 3.45 15.87
CA VAL A 128 -14.73 3.16 15.32
C VAL A 128 -14.79 2.77 13.84
N ARG A 129 -15.82 2.01 13.45
CA ARG A 129 -16.04 1.69 12.03
C ARG A 129 -16.35 2.94 11.19
N LYS A 130 -17.10 3.89 11.71
CA LYS A 130 -17.37 5.18 11.02
C LYS A 130 -16.09 5.99 10.86
N VAL A 131 -15.27 6.07 11.91
CA VAL A 131 -13.95 6.72 11.83
C VAL A 131 -13.07 6.04 10.78
N GLY A 132 -12.99 4.71 10.79
CA GLY A 132 -12.26 3.96 9.78
C GLY A 132 -12.77 4.19 8.35
N ASN A 133 -14.09 4.31 8.16
CA ASN A 133 -14.66 4.63 6.86
C ASN A 133 -14.24 6.03 6.39
N ALA A 134 -14.25 7.02 7.25
CA ALA A 134 -13.85 8.39 6.90
C ALA A 134 -12.34 8.47 6.62
N LEU A 135 -11.50 7.78 7.43
CA LEU A 135 -10.06 7.68 7.18
C LEU A 135 -9.77 7.00 5.84
N GLY A 136 -10.42 5.87 5.54
CA GLY A 136 -10.24 5.17 4.26
C GLY A 136 -10.73 5.97 3.05
N ALA A 137 -11.74 6.82 3.20
CA ALA A 137 -12.16 7.74 2.15
C ALA A 137 -11.07 8.80 1.87
N GLU A 138 -10.45 9.33 2.92
CA GLU A 138 -9.33 10.27 2.82
C GLU A 138 -8.10 9.61 2.21
N ASP A 139 -7.73 8.39 2.63
CA ASP A 139 -6.64 7.61 2.03
C ASP A 139 -6.83 7.43 0.52
N LYS A 140 -8.05 7.06 0.12
CA LYS A 140 -8.39 6.87 -1.30
C LYS A 140 -8.27 8.17 -2.10
N GLU A 141 -8.73 9.31 -1.54
CA GLU A 141 -8.63 10.61 -2.17
C GLU A 141 -7.16 11.02 -2.42
N TYR A 142 -6.28 10.69 -1.48
CA TYR A 142 -4.83 10.93 -1.63
C TYR A 142 -4.14 9.93 -2.55
N GLY A 143 -4.80 8.87 -2.97
CA GLY A 143 -4.23 7.85 -3.85
C GLY A 143 -3.39 6.80 -3.12
N ILE A 144 -3.65 6.60 -1.83
CA ILE A 144 -3.05 5.56 -1.00
C ILE A 144 -3.80 4.24 -1.26
N ASP A 145 -3.05 3.18 -1.53
CA ASP A 145 -3.64 1.87 -1.80
C ASP A 145 -3.72 1.01 -0.52
N ILE A 146 -2.74 1.15 0.38
CA ILE A 146 -2.70 0.43 1.66
C ILE A 146 -2.28 1.38 2.77
N LEU A 147 -3.08 1.48 3.82
CA LEU A 147 -2.71 2.14 5.06
C LEU A 147 -1.90 1.18 5.94
N LEU A 148 -0.74 1.62 6.44
CA LEU A 148 0.06 0.90 7.44
C LEU A 148 -0.56 1.10 8.84
N GLY A 149 -1.64 0.41 9.07
CA GLY A 149 -2.47 0.49 10.26
C GLY A 149 -3.65 -0.47 10.16
N PRO A 150 -4.44 -0.60 11.23
CA PRO A 150 -4.23 -0.04 12.56
C PRO A 150 -3.12 -0.73 13.37
N GLY A 151 -2.63 -0.07 14.43
CA GLY A 151 -1.79 -0.68 15.44
C GLY A 151 -2.64 -1.44 16.45
N MET A 152 -2.28 -2.72 16.73
CA MET A 152 -3.12 -3.56 17.59
C MET A 152 -2.35 -4.27 18.71
N ASN A 153 -1.10 -3.90 18.95
CA ASN A 153 -0.32 -4.51 20.02
C ASN A 153 -0.94 -4.24 21.39
N ILE A 154 -0.64 -5.08 22.36
CA ILE A 154 -1.22 -4.99 23.69
C ILE A 154 -0.43 -4.00 24.55
N HIS A 155 -1.13 -3.15 25.31
CA HIS A 155 -0.55 -2.27 26.33
C HIS A 155 -0.01 -3.12 27.49
N ARG A 156 1.19 -3.65 27.35
CA ARG A 156 1.79 -4.51 28.37
C ARG A 156 2.47 -3.71 29.46
N ASN A 157 3.21 -2.66 29.07
CA ASN A 157 3.91 -1.75 29.97
C ASN A 157 3.32 -0.34 29.79
N PRO A 158 2.85 0.32 30.87
CA PRO A 158 2.29 1.67 30.77
C PRO A 158 3.30 2.72 30.28
N LEU A 159 4.61 2.44 30.39
CA LEU A 159 5.68 3.30 29.88
C LEU A 159 6.03 2.98 28.41
N GLY A 160 5.30 2.09 27.75
CA GLY A 160 5.51 1.78 26.32
C GLY A 160 5.33 3.01 25.44
N ALA A 161 6.40 3.42 24.76
CA ALA A 161 6.43 4.67 23.98
C ALA A 161 5.35 4.75 22.89
N ARG A 162 4.87 3.61 22.39
CA ARG A 162 3.88 3.52 21.32
C ARG A 162 2.48 3.10 21.76
N ASN A 163 2.21 3.06 23.07
CA ASN A 163 0.87 2.72 23.59
C ASN A 163 -0.23 3.62 23.04
N PHE A 164 0.06 4.88 22.73
CA PHE A 164 -0.92 5.82 22.19
C PHE A 164 -1.58 5.34 20.89
N GLU A 165 -0.87 4.61 20.05
CA GLU A 165 -1.39 4.11 18.77
C GLU A 165 -2.07 2.74 18.87
N TYR A 166 -1.96 2.07 20.03
CA TYR A 166 -2.60 0.79 20.30
C TYR A 166 -3.91 0.97 21.06
N TYR A 167 -4.74 -0.06 21.07
CA TYR A 167 -6.12 0.07 21.53
C TYR A 167 -6.29 -0.22 23.01
N SER A 168 -5.73 -1.32 23.53
CA SER A 168 -6.01 -1.78 24.90
C SER A 168 -4.96 -2.74 25.42
N GLU A 169 -4.94 -2.92 26.75
CA GLU A 169 -4.27 -4.03 27.42
C GLU A 169 -5.08 -5.34 27.28
N ASP A 170 -6.39 -5.24 27.05
CA ASP A 170 -7.27 -6.39 26.86
C ASP A 170 -7.26 -6.83 25.38
N PRO A 171 -6.84 -8.08 25.08
CA PRO A 171 -6.77 -8.59 23.72
C PRO A 171 -8.14 -8.69 23.04
N LEU A 172 -9.24 -8.90 23.79
CA LEU A 172 -10.58 -8.94 23.24
C LEU A 172 -11.00 -7.57 22.73
N ILE A 173 -10.80 -6.52 23.52
CA ILE A 173 -11.08 -5.13 23.15
C ILE A 173 -10.20 -4.75 21.96
N ALA A 174 -8.89 -4.97 22.06
CA ALA A 174 -7.95 -4.66 20.96
C ALA A 174 -8.38 -5.34 19.66
N GLY A 175 -8.74 -6.61 19.68
CA GLY A 175 -9.17 -7.36 18.50
C GLY A 175 -10.51 -6.85 17.92
N LYS A 176 -11.51 -6.55 18.74
CA LYS A 176 -12.82 -6.05 18.30
C LYS A 176 -12.72 -4.65 17.68
N ILE A 177 -11.97 -3.77 18.31
CA ILE A 177 -11.76 -2.39 17.82
C ILE A 177 -10.92 -2.40 16.53
N THR A 178 -9.84 -3.20 16.48
CA THR A 178 -9.06 -3.41 15.24
C THR A 178 -9.95 -3.87 14.09
N ALA A 179 -10.78 -4.88 14.31
CA ALA A 179 -11.66 -5.41 13.27
C ALA A 179 -12.67 -4.36 12.77
N ALA A 180 -13.17 -3.51 13.67
CA ALA A 180 -14.08 -2.42 13.30
C ALA A 180 -13.37 -1.37 12.44
N MET A 181 -12.15 -0.96 12.81
CA MET A 181 -11.33 -0.01 12.07
C MET A 181 -10.99 -0.55 10.67
N VAL A 182 -10.49 -1.78 10.58
CA VAL A 182 -10.17 -2.46 9.32
C VAL A 182 -11.38 -2.50 8.38
N LYS A 183 -12.54 -2.94 8.88
CA LYS A 183 -13.77 -2.96 8.07
C LYS A 183 -14.21 -1.58 7.60
N GLY A 184 -13.97 -0.55 8.40
CA GLY A 184 -14.24 0.83 8.02
C GLY A 184 -13.36 1.28 6.87
N ILE A 185 -12.05 1.16 6.99
CA ILE A 185 -11.07 1.56 5.98
C ILE A 185 -11.29 0.80 4.67
N GLN A 186 -11.39 -0.53 4.76
CA GLN A 186 -11.54 -1.40 3.59
C GLN A 186 -12.86 -1.20 2.84
N SER A 187 -13.88 -0.62 3.46
CA SER A 187 -15.15 -0.30 2.76
C SER A 187 -14.98 0.73 1.65
N ASN A 188 -13.84 1.43 1.60
CA ASN A 188 -13.49 2.37 0.53
C ASN A 188 -12.59 1.75 -0.55
N GLY A 189 -12.24 0.47 -0.43
CA GLY A 189 -11.32 -0.21 -1.34
C GLY A 189 -9.83 0.04 -1.04
N VAL A 190 -9.51 0.64 0.11
CA VAL A 190 -8.14 0.80 0.61
C VAL A 190 -7.76 -0.43 1.45
N GLY A 191 -6.60 -0.99 1.22
CA GLY A 191 -6.06 -2.09 2.02
C GLY A 191 -5.58 -1.61 3.38
N THR A 192 -5.42 -2.57 4.31
CA THR A 192 -4.87 -2.31 5.65
C THR A 192 -3.73 -3.27 5.94
N SER A 193 -2.68 -2.79 6.57
CA SER A 193 -1.59 -3.61 7.10
C SER A 193 -1.58 -3.48 8.61
N ILE A 194 -2.24 -4.43 9.28
CA ILE A 194 -2.29 -4.47 10.75
C ILE A 194 -0.86 -4.62 11.29
N LYS A 195 -0.51 -3.79 12.29
CA LYS A 195 0.86 -3.72 12.80
C LYS A 195 0.90 -3.75 14.32
N HIS A 196 2.02 -4.13 14.93
CA HIS A 196 3.28 -4.52 14.32
C HIS A 196 3.45 -6.03 14.49
N PHE A 197 3.60 -6.75 13.44
CA PHE A 197 3.86 -8.18 13.51
C PHE A 197 5.35 -8.41 13.84
N ALA A 198 5.62 -9.11 14.97
CA ALA A 198 4.65 -9.49 15.98
C ALA A 198 5.15 -9.06 17.37
N LEU A 199 4.18 -8.84 18.28
CA LEU A 199 4.43 -8.65 19.71
C LEU A 199 5.21 -7.37 20.07
N ASN A 200 5.04 -6.28 19.32
CA ASN A 200 5.59 -4.98 19.69
C ASN A 200 4.79 -4.36 20.87
N ASN A 201 4.76 -5.08 22.00
CA ASN A 201 4.02 -4.68 23.20
C ASN A 201 4.90 -3.84 24.15
N GLU A 202 6.18 -3.70 23.85
CA GLU A 202 7.19 -3.04 24.65
C GLU A 202 8.30 -2.50 23.76
N GLU A 203 8.77 -1.28 24.02
CA GLU A 203 9.83 -0.60 23.25
C GLU A 203 11.16 -0.57 24.01
N GLN A 204 11.27 -1.27 25.13
CA GLN A 204 12.48 -1.28 25.92
C GLN A 204 13.61 -1.93 25.13
N ASN A 205 14.71 -1.19 24.92
CA ASN A 205 15.88 -1.63 24.15
C ASN A 205 15.63 -1.87 22.65
N SER A 206 14.58 -1.31 22.06
CA SER A 206 14.28 -1.48 20.64
C SER A 206 15.27 -0.77 19.70
N CYS A 207 16.15 0.08 20.23
CA CYS A 207 17.14 0.86 19.48
C CYS A 207 18.58 0.32 19.56
N HIS A 208 18.77 -0.95 19.89
CA HIS A 208 20.09 -1.59 19.96
C HIS A 208 20.29 -2.64 18.88
#